data_9516551f9c3bafc730dc88854bf21c5a
#
_entry.id   9516551f9c3bafc730dc88854bf21c5a
#
_cell.length_a   1.000
_cell.length_b   1.000
_cell.length_c   1.000
_cell.angle_alpha   90.00
_cell.angle_beta   90.00
_cell.angle_gamma   90.00
#
_symmetry.space_group_name_H-M   'P 1'
#
loop_
_entity.id
_entity.type
_entity.pdbx_description
1 polymer ?
#
loop_
_entity_poly.entity_id
_entity_poly.type
_entity_poly.pdbx_seq_one_letter_code
_entity_poly.pdbx_strand_id
1 'polypeptide(L)'
;MKEQHPQPIGWQRNLAERMRMYLGIEDNFLFGSPKENMKILILGGTRFFGKTTADILSREGHDVVTVSRSALPHGQIRHTICDRKDQQALENLIQKETPDAILDMVCFDYGDGLGVTKLFDSGLMASVGHYIMVSSFFVYNSSTRSEMAFSGDLTEIGDGYTRRKIEAENTIHASELFKSTSILRLPFVFAHDDYSDRFQKFCTAVLQKRIGHPGNSFRTSMISKDDAANLLANLVVGLPIGFADGSNEGCLSLYEIAQEVAETLGVQIEGSSADEISEIYGLQKDLCLSSSKTLKLKGLKQAIATEAKAWKSINQI
;
A
#
# COMPACT_ATOMS: atom_id res chain seq x y z
N MET A 1 1.25 31.80 -33.24
CA MET A 1 2.02 31.96 -32.01
C MET A 1 1.97 30.64 -31.28
N LYS A 2 3.10 29.97 -31.11
CA LYS A 2 3.20 28.72 -30.35
C LYS A 2 3.21 29.11 -28.88
N GLU A 3 2.19 28.69 -28.12
CA GLU A 3 2.21 28.82 -26.68
C GLU A 3 3.42 28.05 -26.11
N GLN A 4 4.33 28.79 -25.52
CA GLN A 4 5.45 28.22 -24.76
C GLN A 4 4.89 27.77 -23.41
N HIS A 5 4.69 26.47 -23.23
CA HIS A 5 4.42 25.90 -21.91
C HIS A 5 5.63 26.22 -20.97
N PRO A 6 5.38 26.65 -19.75
CA PRO A 6 6.46 26.92 -18.80
C PRO A 6 7.27 25.63 -18.54
N GLN A 7 8.60 25.77 -18.53
CA GLN A 7 9.51 24.66 -18.23
C GLN A 7 9.27 24.16 -16.79
N PRO A 8 9.19 22.84 -16.57
CA PRO A 8 8.94 22.30 -15.22
C PRO A 8 10.06 22.68 -14.25
N ILE A 9 9.67 23.10 -13.05
CA ILE A 9 10.58 23.45 -11.95
C ILE A 9 11.29 22.17 -11.45
N GLY A 10 12.47 22.27 -10.87
CA GLY A 10 13.38 21.14 -10.60
C GLY A 10 12.76 19.94 -9.89
N TRP A 11 11.79 20.13 -8.97
CA TRP A 11 11.08 19.04 -8.30
C TRP A 11 10.05 18.34 -9.22
N GLN A 12 9.43 19.05 -10.18
CA GLN A 12 8.52 18.49 -11.19
C GLN A 12 9.26 17.55 -12.14
N ARG A 13 10.50 17.89 -12.53
CA ARG A 13 11.39 16.98 -13.27
C ARG A 13 11.69 15.73 -12.42
N ASN A 14 11.99 15.93 -11.14
CA ASN A 14 12.30 14.83 -10.24
C ASN A 14 11.08 13.90 -10.02
N LEU A 15 9.85 14.44 -9.96
CA LEU A 15 8.62 13.64 -9.86
C LEU A 15 8.35 12.89 -11.16
N ALA A 16 8.42 13.55 -12.32
CA ALA A 16 8.23 12.91 -13.62
C ALA A 16 9.31 11.83 -13.89
N GLU A 17 10.58 12.10 -13.56
CA GLU A 17 11.67 11.13 -13.65
C GLU A 17 11.47 9.97 -12.67
N ARG A 18 11.04 10.23 -11.44
CA ARG A 18 10.71 9.19 -10.45
C ARG A 18 9.52 8.35 -10.93
N MET A 19 8.46 8.94 -11.45
CA MET A 19 7.32 8.21 -11.99
C MET A 19 7.66 7.43 -13.25
N ARG A 20 8.51 7.93 -14.15
CA ARG A 20 9.08 7.15 -15.27
C ARG A 20 9.87 5.95 -14.77
N MET A 21 10.70 6.15 -13.77
CA MET A 21 11.55 5.12 -13.18
C MET A 21 10.72 4.06 -12.42
N TYR A 22 9.61 4.47 -11.76
CA TYR A 22 8.77 3.59 -10.96
C TYR A 22 7.56 3.02 -11.71
N LEU A 23 7.02 3.74 -12.71
CA LEU A 23 5.76 3.36 -13.36
C LEU A 23 5.94 2.87 -14.81
N GLY A 24 7.14 3.02 -15.41
CA GLY A 24 7.35 2.67 -16.81
C GLY A 24 6.39 3.39 -17.79
N ILE A 25 5.84 4.54 -17.40
CA ILE A 25 4.87 5.30 -18.18
C ILE A 25 5.65 6.20 -19.15
N GLU A 26 5.47 5.99 -20.46
CA GLU A 26 6.03 6.85 -21.51
C GLU A 26 5.39 8.26 -21.51
N ASP A 27 6.10 9.24 -22.05
CA ASP A 27 5.90 10.69 -22.00
C ASP A 27 4.51 11.25 -22.39
N ASN A 28 3.56 10.45 -22.82
CA ASN A 28 2.28 10.90 -23.35
C ASN A 28 1.12 10.94 -22.35
N PHE A 29 1.33 10.55 -21.09
CA PHE A 29 0.34 10.84 -20.06
C PHE A 29 0.57 12.28 -19.59
N LEU A 30 -0.31 13.17 -20.02
CA LEU A 30 -0.40 14.55 -19.59
C LEU A 30 -0.63 14.61 -18.07
N PHE A 31 0.50 14.61 -17.32
CA PHE A 31 0.43 15.07 -15.94
C PHE A 31 0.08 16.56 -16.01
N GLY A 32 -1.14 16.90 -15.64
CA GLY A 32 -1.43 18.27 -15.21
C GLY A 32 -0.33 18.65 -14.22
N SER A 33 0.16 19.89 -14.27
CA SER A 33 1.20 20.34 -13.32
C SER A 33 0.81 19.92 -11.93
N PRO A 34 1.63 19.11 -11.19
CA PRO A 34 1.29 18.69 -9.86
C PRO A 34 0.94 19.92 -9.04
N LYS A 35 -0.20 19.88 -8.35
CA LYS A 35 -0.64 21.00 -7.54
C LYS A 35 0.38 21.20 -6.41
N GLU A 36 0.99 22.38 -6.35
CA GLU A 36 1.86 22.73 -5.24
C GLU A 36 1.01 22.85 -3.97
N ASN A 37 1.50 22.36 -2.84
CA ASN A 37 0.84 22.47 -1.53
C ASN A 37 -0.59 21.90 -1.47
N MET A 38 -0.76 20.65 -1.90
CA MET A 38 -2.04 19.95 -1.75
C MET A 38 -2.41 19.77 -0.28
N LYS A 39 -3.70 19.89 0.04
CA LYS A 39 -4.23 19.41 1.31
C LYS A 39 -4.63 17.95 1.18
N ILE A 40 -4.00 17.10 1.97
CA ILE A 40 -4.14 15.64 1.89
C ILE A 40 -4.70 15.09 3.20
N LEU A 41 -5.84 14.41 3.10
CA LEU A 41 -6.44 13.70 4.22
C LEU A 41 -6.05 12.22 4.18
N ILE A 42 -5.42 11.70 5.24
CA ILE A 42 -5.00 10.30 5.34
C ILE A 42 -5.81 9.57 6.40
N LEU A 43 -6.78 8.78 5.98
CA LEU A 43 -7.56 7.91 6.87
C LEU A 43 -6.71 6.68 7.22
N GLY A 44 -6.30 6.55 8.50
CA GLY A 44 -5.39 5.49 8.97
C GLY A 44 -3.90 5.84 8.91
N GLY A 45 -3.52 7.10 8.70
CA GLY A 45 -2.15 7.59 8.51
C GLY A 45 -1.27 7.70 9.78
N THR A 46 -1.57 6.99 10.86
CA THR A 46 -0.87 7.17 12.15
C THR A 46 0.08 6.04 12.52
N ARG A 47 0.11 4.97 11.74
CA ARG A 47 0.95 3.78 12.00
C ARG A 47 1.59 3.27 10.73
N PHE A 48 2.69 2.54 10.88
CA PHE A 48 3.39 1.76 9.86
C PHE A 48 3.63 2.57 8.58
N PHE A 49 3.43 1.99 7.39
CA PHE A 49 3.67 2.69 6.13
C PHE A 49 2.77 3.93 5.94
N GLY A 50 1.58 3.99 6.55
CA GLY A 50 0.75 5.19 6.54
C GLY A 50 1.39 6.38 7.24
N LYS A 51 2.05 6.13 8.37
CA LYS A 51 2.83 7.16 9.07
C LYS A 51 4.00 7.64 8.20
N THR A 52 4.74 6.70 7.62
CA THR A 52 5.86 7.02 6.73
C THR A 52 5.40 7.80 5.49
N THR A 53 4.24 7.45 4.90
CA THR A 53 3.64 8.21 3.79
C THR A 53 3.31 9.65 4.20
N ALA A 54 2.69 9.84 5.38
CA ALA A 54 2.38 11.17 5.90
C ALA A 54 3.65 12.01 6.11
N ASP A 55 4.71 11.41 6.64
CA ASP A 55 6.02 12.07 6.84
C ASP A 55 6.66 12.49 5.50
N ILE A 56 6.55 11.65 4.46
CA ILE A 56 7.06 11.96 3.11
C ILE A 56 6.32 13.16 2.55
N LEU A 57 4.99 13.10 2.48
CA LEU A 57 4.14 14.15 1.92
C LEU A 57 4.30 15.48 2.66
N SER A 58 4.40 15.45 3.98
CA SER A 58 4.65 16.66 4.79
C SER A 58 6.02 17.27 4.50
N ARG A 59 7.07 16.46 4.35
CA ARG A 59 8.41 16.95 3.96
C ARG A 59 8.47 17.50 2.53
N GLU A 60 7.59 17.03 1.65
CA GLU A 60 7.43 17.53 0.28
C GLU A 60 6.61 18.83 0.22
N GLY A 61 6.15 19.35 1.38
CA GLY A 61 5.48 20.65 1.49
C GLY A 61 3.95 20.60 1.40
N HIS A 62 3.34 19.42 1.45
CA HIS A 62 1.89 19.28 1.46
C HIS A 62 1.29 19.50 2.85
N ASP A 63 0.06 20.03 2.91
CA ASP A 63 -0.72 20.17 4.15
C ASP A 63 -1.39 18.81 4.47
N VAL A 64 -0.76 18.02 5.32
CA VAL A 64 -1.21 16.66 5.65
C VAL A 64 -2.01 16.64 6.94
N VAL A 65 -3.19 16.01 6.90
CA VAL A 65 -4.02 15.71 8.06
C VAL A 65 -4.18 14.19 8.17
N THR A 66 -3.64 13.63 9.26
CA THR A 66 -3.85 12.21 9.58
C THR A 66 -5.11 12.02 10.42
N VAL A 67 -5.82 10.93 10.19
CA VAL A 67 -7.08 10.60 10.86
C VAL A 67 -7.03 9.21 11.47
N SER A 68 -7.40 9.08 12.72
CA SER A 68 -7.59 7.78 13.38
C SER A 68 -8.60 7.87 14.52
N ARG A 69 -9.00 6.72 15.06
CA ARG A 69 -9.98 6.62 16.15
C ARG A 69 -9.43 7.03 17.52
N SER A 70 -8.13 7.20 17.64
CA SER A 70 -7.48 7.53 18.92
C SER A 70 -6.44 8.62 18.73
N ALA A 71 -6.16 9.37 19.79
CA ALA A 71 -5.08 10.35 19.81
C ALA A 71 -3.72 9.62 19.69
N LEU A 72 -3.12 9.70 18.53
CA LEU A 72 -1.77 9.21 18.26
C LEU A 72 -0.98 10.38 17.66
N PRO A 73 -0.33 11.20 18.50
CA PRO A 73 0.40 12.37 18.02
C PRO A 73 1.47 11.94 17.01
N HIS A 74 1.53 12.63 15.90
CA HIS A 74 2.45 12.36 14.81
C HIS A 74 3.34 13.59 14.57
N GLY A 75 4.27 13.84 15.50
CA GLY A 75 5.20 14.97 15.37
C GLY A 75 4.47 16.30 15.13
N GLN A 76 4.82 17.00 14.04
CA GLN A 76 4.20 18.27 13.64
C GLN A 76 3.03 18.10 12.67
N ILE A 77 2.72 16.88 12.21
CA ILE A 77 1.62 16.63 11.30
C ILE A 77 0.29 16.76 12.05
N ARG A 78 -0.64 17.52 11.48
CA ARG A 78 -1.97 17.69 12.05
C ARG A 78 -2.68 16.34 12.16
N HIS A 79 -3.32 16.09 13.31
CA HIS A 79 -4.05 14.87 13.56
C HIS A 79 -5.48 15.18 14.01
N THR A 80 -6.44 14.44 13.48
CA THR A 80 -7.85 14.53 13.87
C THR A 80 -8.36 13.16 14.30
N ILE A 81 -9.07 13.14 15.43
CA ILE A 81 -9.77 11.94 15.89
C ILE A 81 -11.10 11.85 15.17
N CYS A 82 -11.29 10.80 14.38
CA CYS A 82 -12.53 10.51 13.68
C CYS A 82 -12.63 9.00 13.42
N ASP A 83 -13.76 8.40 13.70
CA ASP A 83 -14.07 7.05 13.22
C ASP A 83 -14.68 7.17 11.82
N ARG A 84 -14.02 6.57 10.81
CA ARG A 84 -14.54 6.61 9.44
C ARG A 84 -15.91 5.93 9.28
N LYS A 85 -16.30 5.07 10.24
CA LYS A 85 -17.62 4.44 10.26
C LYS A 85 -18.71 5.37 10.80
N ASP A 86 -18.34 6.45 11.47
CA ASP A 86 -19.27 7.53 11.80
C ASP A 86 -19.39 8.47 10.57
N GLN A 87 -20.41 8.21 9.77
CA GLN A 87 -20.65 8.92 8.53
C GLN A 87 -20.74 10.44 8.74
N GLN A 88 -21.48 10.88 9.78
CA GLN A 88 -21.63 12.31 10.07
C GLN A 88 -20.32 12.97 10.50
N ALA A 89 -19.52 12.28 11.31
CA ALA A 89 -18.20 12.78 11.70
C ALA A 89 -17.26 12.90 10.51
N LEU A 90 -17.30 11.93 9.59
CA LEU A 90 -16.50 11.95 8.35
C LEU A 90 -16.94 13.06 7.41
N GLU A 91 -18.26 13.29 7.25
CA GLU A 91 -18.84 14.41 6.48
C GLU A 91 -18.33 15.75 7.02
N ASN A 92 -18.49 15.98 8.32
CA ASN A 92 -18.04 17.20 8.98
C ASN A 92 -16.53 17.43 8.80
N LEU A 93 -15.74 16.36 8.87
CA LEU A 93 -14.30 16.43 8.67
C LEU A 93 -13.94 16.84 7.23
N ILE A 94 -14.56 16.21 6.23
CA ILE A 94 -14.29 16.53 4.81
C ILE A 94 -14.73 17.96 4.49
N GLN A 95 -15.89 18.39 4.97
CA GLN A 95 -16.35 19.79 4.81
C GLN A 95 -15.40 20.78 5.45
N LYS A 96 -14.90 20.50 6.65
CA LYS A 96 -13.96 21.37 7.36
C LYS A 96 -12.61 21.45 6.66
N GLU A 97 -12.07 20.31 6.27
CA GLU A 97 -10.71 20.24 5.73
C GLU A 97 -10.66 20.56 4.23
N THR A 98 -11.75 20.34 3.47
CA THR A 98 -11.78 20.51 2.00
C THR A 98 -10.53 19.98 1.31
N PRO A 99 -10.20 18.68 1.45
CA PRO A 99 -8.96 18.12 0.94
C PRO A 99 -8.93 18.08 -0.59
N ASP A 100 -7.73 18.20 -1.16
CA ASP A 100 -7.46 17.98 -2.59
C ASP A 100 -7.37 16.50 -2.94
N ALA A 101 -6.87 15.69 -2.00
CA ALA A 101 -6.78 14.24 -2.12
C ALA A 101 -7.11 13.53 -0.80
N ILE A 102 -7.65 12.33 -0.91
CA ILE A 102 -7.92 11.44 0.24
C ILE A 102 -7.18 10.13 0.01
N LEU A 103 -6.28 9.76 0.93
CA LEU A 103 -5.68 8.44 1.02
C LEU A 103 -6.41 7.63 2.09
N ASP A 104 -7.17 6.61 1.68
CA ASP A 104 -7.93 5.75 2.58
C ASP A 104 -7.23 4.39 2.74
N MET A 105 -6.55 4.22 3.87
CA MET A 105 -5.87 3.00 4.24
C MET A 105 -6.75 2.03 5.04
N VAL A 106 -7.96 2.45 5.37
CA VAL A 106 -8.88 1.74 6.27
C VAL A 106 -10.27 1.49 5.66
N CYS A 107 -10.37 1.53 4.35
CA CYS A 107 -11.55 1.08 3.61
C CYS A 107 -11.55 -0.46 3.53
N PHE A 108 -12.25 -1.12 4.46
CA PHE A 108 -12.14 -2.57 4.64
C PHE A 108 -13.35 -3.37 4.15
N ASP A 109 -14.52 -2.76 4.02
CA ASP A 109 -15.75 -3.50 3.72
C ASP A 109 -16.74 -2.71 2.84
N TYR A 110 -17.86 -3.37 2.49
CA TYR A 110 -18.95 -2.76 1.73
C TYR A 110 -19.43 -1.42 2.32
N GLY A 111 -19.63 -1.39 3.66
CA GLY A 111 -20.11 -0.19 4.35
C GLY A 111 -19.13 0.98 4.22
N ASP A 112 -17.84 0.67 4.25
CA ASP A 112 -16.78 1.65 4.04
C ASP A 112 -16.78 2.22 2.62
N GLY A 113 -16.90 1.36 1.60
CA GLY A 113 -17.04 1.76 0.20
C GLY A 113 -18.31 2.59 -0.03
N LEU A 114 -19.44 2.12 0.49
CA LEU A 114 -20.73 2.84 0.37
C LEU A 114 -20.68 4.20 1.06
N GLY A 115 -20.01 4.32 2.20
CA GLY A 115 -19.86 5.60 2.90
C GLY A 115 -19.16 6.64 2.04
N VAL A 116 -18.04 6.30 1.40
CA VAL A 116 -17.30 7.25 0.56
C VAL A 116 -18.02 7.57 -0.75
N THR A 117 -18.73 6.62 -1.37
CA THR A 117 -19.53 6.90 -2.57
C THR A 117 -20.69 7.84 -2.28
N LYS A 118 -21.37 7.69 -1.14
CA LYS A 118 -22.40 8.64 -0.68
C LYS A 118 -21.86 10.06 -0.47
N LEU A 119 -20.65 10.20 0.09
CA LEU A 119 -20.00 11.51 0.24
C LEU A 119 -19.72 12.16 -1.12
N PHE A 120 -19.31 11.37 -2.09
CA PHE A 120 -19.10 11.84 -3.45
C PHE A 120 -20.43 12.26 -4.11
N ASP A 121 -21.46 11.44 -4.06
CA ASP A 121 -22.77 11.68 -4.68
C ASP A 121 -23.48 12.89 -4.06
N SER A 122 -23.24 13.18 -2.77
CA SER A 122 -23.77 14.38 -2.09
C SER A 122 -23.03 15.67 -2.45
N GLY A 123 -21.95 15.60 -3.24
CA GLY A 123 -21.12 16.75 -3.62
C GLY A 123 -20.12 17.20 -2.54
N LEU A 124 -20.07 16.54 -1.39
CA LEU A 124 -19.13 16.87 -0.30
C LEU A 124 -17.67 16.66 -0.67
N MET A 125 -17.41 15.83 -1.68
CA MET A 125 -16.07 15.57 -2.21
C MET A 125 -15.73 16.40 -3.45
N ALA A 126 -16.42 17.51 -3.71
CA ALA A 126 -16.20 18.34 -4.92
C ALA A 126 -14.75 18.91 -5.02
N SER A 127 -14.07 19.11 -3.90
CA SER A 127 -12.65 19.51 -3.87
C SER A 127 -11.68 18.36 -4.11
N VAL A 128 -12.13 17.10 -3.95
CA VAL A 128 -11.27 15.91 -4.00
C VAL A 128 -11.04 15.50 -5.44
N GLY A 129 -9.86 15.85 -5.96
CA GLY A 129 -9.45 15.46 -7.31
C GLY A 129 -8.96 14.02 -7.40
N HIS A 130 -8.52 13.42 -6.28
CA HIS A 130 -8.02 12.05 -6.24
C HIS A 130 -8.38 11.35 -4.93
N TYR A 131 -9.09 10.24 -5.03
CA TYR A 131 -9.34 9.31 -3.94
C TYR A 131 -8.49 8.06 -4.13
N ILE A 132 -7.72 7.67 -3.12
CA ILE A 132 -6.84 6.51 -3.16
C ILE A 132 -7.30 5.50 -2.12
N MET A 133 -7.72 4.30 -2.55
CA MET A 133 -8.03 3.18 -1.67
C MET A 133 -6.83 2.23 -1.61
N VAL A 134 -6.32 1.95 -0.42
CA VAL A 134 -5.37 0.86 -0.21
C VAL A 134 -6.13 -0.46 -0.07
N SER A 135 -5.91 -1.35 -1.03
CA SER A 135 -6.45 -2.70 -1.05
C SER A 135 -5.37 -3.76 -0.87
N SER A 136 -5.65 -4.99 -1.17
CA SER A 136 -4.79 -6.13 -0.91
C SER A 136 -4.73 -7.08 -2.12
N PHE A 137 -3.56 -7.69 -2.36
CA PHE A 137 -3.40 -8.73 -3.37
C PHE A 137 -4.20 -10.02 -3.08
N PHE A 138 -4.69 -10.19 -1.86
CA PHE A 138 -5.58 -11.31 -1.52
C PHE A 138 -6.90 -11.30 -2.30
N VAL A 139 -7.30 -10.15 -2.87
CA VAL A 139 -8.49 -10.06 -3.75
C VAL A 139 -8.33 -10.89 -5.03
N TYR A 140 -7.11 -11.27 -5.39
CA TYR A 140 -6.86 -12.20 -6.48
C TYR A 140 -7.13 -13.64 -6.03
N ASN A 141 -8.26 -14.17 -6.39
CA ASN A 141 -8.45 -15.62 -6.28
C ASN A 141 -7.62 -16.29 -7.38
N SER A 142 -7.05 -17.46 -7.10
CA SER A 142 -6.01 -18.16 -7.85
C SER A 142 -6.21 -18.37 -9.35
N SER A 143 -7.40 -18.16 -9.90
CA SER A 143 -7.75 -18.50 -11.28
C SER A 143 -8.02 -17.30 -12.19
N THR A 144 -8.26 -16.10 -11.68
CA THR A 144 -8.62 -14.96 -12.52
C THR A 144 -7.96 -13.67 -12.02
N ARG A 145 -6.83 -13.33 -12.63
CA ARG A 145 -6.26 -11.97 -12.57
C ARG A 145 -7.06 -11.08 -13.52
N SER A 146 -8.28 -10.73 -13.17
CA SER A 146 -9.03 -9.72 -13.91
C SER A 146 -8.78 -8.34 -13.31
N GLU A 147 -8.97 -7.30 -14.10
CA GLU A 147 -8.92 -5.90 -13.64
C GLU A 147 -9.97 -5.65 -12.56
N MET A 148 -11.07 -6.40 -12.59
CA MET A 148 -12.09 -6.42 -11.55
C MET A 148 -11.74 -7.44 -10.48
N ALA A 149 -11.88 -7.06 -9.22
CA ALA A 149 -11.96 -8.02 -8.14
C ALA A 149 -13.11 -8.98 -8.44
N PHE A 150 -12.87 -10.25 -8.25
CA PHE A 150 -13.75 -11.40 -8.44
C PHE A 150 -15.22 -11.06 -8.76
N SER A 151 -15.67 -11.44 -9.95
CA SER A 151 -17.06 -11.25 -10.43
C SER A 151 -17.98 -12.46 -10.12
N GLY A 152 -17.48 -13.47 -9.42
CA GLY A 152 -18.23 -14.68 -9.05
C GLY A 152 -18.97 -14.56 -7.72
N ASP A 153 -19.52 -15.70 -7.26
CA ASP A 153 -20.22 -15.78 -5.98
C ASP A 153 -19.23 -15.59 -4.82
N LEU A 154 -19.35 -14.47 -4.11
CA LEU A 154 -18.47 -14.13 -2.97
C LEU A 154 -18.60 -15.09 -1.79
N THR A 155 -19.62 -15.94 -1.76
CA THR A 155 -19.80 -16.96 -0.71
C THR A 155 -18.76 -18.07 -0.81
N GLU A 156 -18.16 -18.29 -1.99
CA GLU A 156 -17.09 -19.27 -2.20
C GLU A 156 -15.74 -18.81 -1.62
N ILE A 157 -15.61 -17.52 -1.24
CA ILE A 157 -14.39 -16.97 -0.66
C ILE A 157 -14.41 -17.25 0.85
N GLY A 158 -13.64 -18.24 1.30
CA GLY A 158 -13.60 -18.69 2.68
C GLY A 158 -13.02 -17.67 3.67
N ASP A 159 -12.20 -16.69 3.22
CA ASP A 159 -11.61 -15.66 4.06
C ASP A 159 -12.47 -14.40 4.11
N GLY A 160 -12.99 -14.11 5.29
CA GLY A 160 -13.84 -12.94 5.51
C GLY A 160 -13.15 -11.59 5.23
N TYR A 161 -11.82 -11.51 5.36
CA TYR A 161 -11.07 -10.29 5.03
C TYR A 161 -11.05 -10.05 3.52
N THR A 162 -10.71 -11.07 2.75
CA THR A 162 -10.65 -11.02 1.27
C THR A 162 -12.00 -10.62 0.69
N ARG A 163 -13.08 -11.29 1.12
CA ARG A 163 -14.45 -10.96 0.68
C ARG A 163 -14.81 -9.50 0.96
N ARG A 164 -14.57 -9.02 2.16
CA ARG A 164 -14.87 -7.62 2.52
C ARG A 164 -14.09 -6.62 1.67
N LYS A 165 -12.81 -6.88 1.38
CA LYS A 165 -12.01 -6.02 0.49
C LYS A 165 -12.57 -5.99 -0.93
N ILE A 166 -12.99 -7.13 -1.47
CA ILE A 166 -13.64 -7.22 -2.78
C ILE A 166 -14.95 -6.43 -2.81
N GLU A 167 -15.78 -6.56 -1.78
CA GLU A 167 -17.03 -5.80 -1.64
C GLU A 167 -16.78 -4.28 -1.64
N ALA A 168 -15.75 -3.81 -0.93
CA ALA A 168 -15.36 -2.40 -0.92
C ALA A 168 -14.88 -1.93 -2.31
N GLU A 169 -13.99 -2.68 -2.97
CA GLU A 169 -13.52 -2.36 -4.32
C GLU A 169 -14.68 -2.30 -5.33
N ASN A 170 -15.57 -3.30 -5.33
CA ASN A 170 -16.70 -3.38 -6.24
C ASN A 170 -17.69 -2.22 -6.03
N THR A 171 -17.91 -1.81 -4.79
CA THR A 171 -18.78 -0.67 -4.46
C THR A 171 -18.24 0.63 -5.05
N ILE A 172 -16.95 0.90 -4.88
CA ILE A 172 -16.30 2.09 -5.44
C ILE A 172 -16.24 2.01 -6.97
N HIS A 173 -15.89 0.85 -7.52
CA HIS A 173 -15.78 0.65 -8.97
C HIS A 173 -17.11 0.85 -9.70
N ALA A 174 -18.23 0.48 -9.06
CA ALA A 174 -19.57 0.66 -9.64
C ALA A 174 -20.10 2.12 -9.56
N SER A 175 -19.38 3.05 -8.95
CA SER A 175 -19.77 4.43 -8.75
C SER A 175 -19.03 5.40 -9.66
N GLU A 176 -19.58 6.62 -9.83
CA GLU A 176 -18.90 7.70 -10.55
C GLU A 176 -17.59 8.16 -9.88
N LEU A 177 -17.45 7.94 -8.57
CA LEU A 177 -16.21 8.21 -7.83
C LEU A 177 -15.00 7.50 -8.45
N PHE A 178 -15.21 6.32 -9.06
CA PHE A 178 -14.11 5.54 -9.65
C PHE A 178 -13.31 6.30 -10.71
N LYS A 179 -13.93 7.26 -11.41
CA LYS A 179 -13.25 8.10 -12.41
C LYS A 179 -12.13 8.96 -11.82
N SER A 180 -12.20 9.26 -10.52
CA SER A 180 -11.19 9.99 -9.76
C SER A 180 -10.49 9.11 -8.71
N THR A 181 -10.50 7.78 -8.90
CA THR A 181 -9.99 6.83 -7.91
C THR A 181 -8.77 6.06 -8.42
N SER A 182 -7.84 5.80 -7.50
CA SER A 182 -6.86 4.73 -7.61
C SER A 182 -7.10 3.68 -6.53
N ILE A 183 -7.20 2.41 -6.92
CA ILE A 183 -7.28 1.27 -5.99
C ILE A 183 -5.95 0.54 -6.08
N LEU A 184 -5.11 0.74 -5.05
CA LEU A 184 -3.77 0.13 -4.99
C LEU A 184 -3.82 -1.15 -4.17
N ARG A 185 -3.58 -2.28 -4.82
CA ARG A 185 -3.48 -3.60 -4.20
C ARG A 185 -2.04 -3.86 -3.80
N LEU A 186 -1.79 -3.96 -2.51
CA LEU A 186 -0.46 -4.24 -1.95
C LEU A 186 -0.38 -5.69 -1.48
N PRO A 187 0.80 -6.33 -1.64
CA PRO A 187 1.09 -7.61 -1.01
C PRO A 187 1.40 -7.42 0.48
N PHE A 188 2.00 -8.43 1.10
CA PHE A 188 2.52 -8.25 2.46
C PHE A 188 3.51 -7.09 2.51
N VAL A 189 3.16 -6.08 3.31
CA VAL A 189 4.10 -5.01 3.66
C VAL A 189 4.94 -5.47 4.84
N PHE A 190 6.26 -5.37 4.73
CA PHE A 190 7.18 -5.82 5.77
C PHE A 190 8.19 -4.74 6.17
N ALA A 191 8.61 -4.78 7.44
CA ALA A 191 9.69 -3.95 7.98
C ALA A 191 10.22 -4.53 9.28
N HIS A 192 11.42 -4.12 9.67
CA HIS A 192 12.03 -4.46 10.96
C HIS A 192 11.26 -3.87 12.16
N ASP A 193 10.46 -2.83 11.95
CA ASP A 193 9.62 -2.15 12.94
C ASP A 193 8.11 -2.37 12.69
N ASP A 194 7.74 -3.47 12.04
CA ASP A 194 6.34 -3.85 11.85
C ASP A 194 5.65 -4.10 13.20
N TYR A 195 4.64 -3.30 13.51
CA TYR A 195 3.88 -3.40 14.77
C TYR A 195 3.14 -4.73 14.95
N SER A 196 2.99 -5.53 13.90
CA SER A 196 2.43 -6.89 13.95
C SER A 196 3.49 -7.95 14.27
N ASP A 197 4.76 -7.54 14.36
CA ASP A 197 5.93 -8.38 14.59
C ASP A 197 6.13 -9.53 13.60
N ARG A 198 5.47 -9.51 12.43
CA ARG A 198 5.57 -10.62 11.46
C ARG A 198 6.98 -10.80 10.94
N PHE A 199 7.62 -9.73 10.49
CA PHE A 199 8.98 -9.81 9.97
C PHE A 199 10.00 -10.12 11.07
N GLN A 200 9.81 -9.59 12.26
CA GLN A 200 10.64 -9.86 13.44
C GLN A 200 10.55 -11.35 13.86
N LYS A 201 9.32 -11.90 13.90
CA LYS A 201 9.08 -13.33 14.13
C LYS A 201 9.72 -14.19 13.05
N PHE A 202 9.61 -13.76 11.79
CA PHE A 202 10.26 -14.44 10.67
C PHE A 202 11.78 -14.48 10.82
N CYS A 203 12.43 -13.37 11.12
CA CYS A 203 13.88 -13.33 11.39
C CYS A 203 14.25 -14.22 12.59
N THR A 204 13.44 -14.24 13.64
CA THR A 204 13.64 -15.11 14.80
C THR A 204 13.52 -16.58 14.44
N ALA A 205 12.52 -16.97 13.63
CA ALA A 205 12.36 -18.35 13.16
C ALA A 205 13.57 -18.81 12.31
N VAL A 206 14.12 -17.90 11.48
CA VAL A 206 15.36 -18.16 10.71
C VAL A 206 16.54 -18.41 11.64
N LEU A 207 16.77 -17.57 12.66
CA LEU A 207 17.84 -17.77 13.66
C LEU A 207 17.70 -19.10 14.40
N GLN A 208 16.49 -19.51 14.69
CA GLN A 208 16.17 -20.74 15.41
C GLN A 208 16.09 -21.98 14.48
N LYS A 209 16.32 -21.79 13.17
CA LYS A 209 16.26 -22.85 12.14
C LYS A 209 14.89 -23.54 12.05
N ARG A 210 13.80 -22.81 12.29
CA ARG A 210 12.42 -23.32 12.24
C ARG A 210 11.71 -22.84 10.96
N ILE A 211 12.26 -23.23 9.80
CA ILE A 211 11.94 -22.67 8.50
C ILE A 211 11.25 -23.62 7.52
N GLY A 212 10.90 -24.83 7.94
CA GLY A 212 10.27 -25.83 7.09
C GLY A 212 11.18 -26.40 6.01
N HIS A 213 10.59 -27.16 5.10
CA HIS A 213 11.31 -27.81 3.99
C HIS A 213 11.15 -26.97 2.70
N PRO A 214 12.23 -26.83 1.90
CA PRO A 214 12.20 -26.01 0.67
C PRO A 214 11.07 -26.37 -0.31
N GLY A 215 10.71 -27.66 -0.40
CA GLY A 215 9.70 -28.18 -1.31
C GLY A 215 8.24 -27.86 -0.92
N ASN A 216 8.00 -27.38 0.29
CA ASN A 216 6.66 -27.10 0.82
C ASN A 216 6.36 -25.59 0.96
N SER A 217 7.22 -24.75 0.41
CA SER A 217 7.15 -23.31 0.62
C SER A 217 6.44 -22.62 -0.53
N PHE A 218 5.32 -21.95 -0.25
CA PHE A 218 4.60 -21.12 -1.22
C PHE A 218 5.40 -19.86 -1.59
N ARG A 219 5.16 -19.37 -2.79
CA ARG A 219 5.79 -18.15 -3.33
C ARG A 219 4.89 -16.95 -3.13
N THR A 220 5.50 -15.81 -2.86
CA THR A 220 4.76 -14.55 -2.68
C THR A 220 5.55 -13.34 -3.18
N SER A 221 4.82 -12.32 -3.61
CA SER A 221 5.33 -10.96 -3.72
C SER A 221 5.22 -10.27 -2.37
N MET A 222 6.12 -9.34 -2.09
CA MET A 222 6.14 -8.52 -0.88
C MET A 222 6.58 -7.09 -1.22
N ILE A 223 6.35 -6.15 -0.31
CA ILE A 223 6.81 -4.77 -0.44
C ILE A 223 7.34 -4.27 0.90
N SER A 224 8.51 -3.60 0.90
CA SER A 224 9.01 -2.98 2.13
C SER A 224 8.14 -1.78 2.53
N LYS A 225 8.11 -1.48 3.82
CA LYS A 225 7.37 -0.33 4.38
C LYS A 225 7.72 0.98 3.67
N ASP A 226 9.00 1.21 3.46
CA ASP A 226 9.47 2.46 2.87
C ASP A 226 9.12 2.55 1.38
N ASP A 227 9.19 1.43 0.65
CA ASP A 227 8.79 1.39 -0.75
C ASP A 227 7.27 1.54 -0.91
N ALA A 228 6.47 0.93 -0.02
CA ALA A 228 5.02 1.11 0.02
C ALA A 228 4.65 2.58 0.30
N ALA A 229 5.34 3.21 1.25
CA ALA A 229 5.10 4.60 1.61
C ALA A 229 5.49 5.57 0.47
N ASN A 230 6.63 5.37 -0.17
CA ASN A 230 7.06 6.17 -1.33
C ASN A 230 6.09 6.00 -2.51
N LEU A 231 5.65 4.77 -2.78
CA LEU A 231 4.67 4.48 -3.83
C LEU A 231 3.35 5.23 -3.57
N LEU A 232 2.83 5.16 -2.34
CA LEU A 232 1.60 5.87 -1.96
C LEU A 232 1.76 7.39 -2.04
N ALA A 233 2.87 7.94 -1.56
CA ALA A 233 3.11 9.38 -1.64
C ALA A 233 3.12 9.86 -3.11
N ASN A 234 3.80 9.14 -4.01
CA ASN A 234 3.79 9.46 -5.43
C ASN A 234 2.39 9.31 -6.06
N LEU A 235 1.62 8.28 -5.65
CA LEU A 235 0.29 8.06 -6.17
C LEU A 235 -0.69 9.17 -5.74
N VAL A 236 -0.60 9.64 -4.50
CA VAL A 236 -1.49 10.68 -3.95
C VAL A 236 -1.38 11.99 -4.73
N VAL A 237 -0.17 12.38 -5.14
CA VAL A 237 0.07 13.61 -5.91
C VAL A 237 -0.06 13.42 -7.42
N GLY A 238 -0.25 12.19 -7.87
CA GLY A 238 -0.46 11.83 -9.28
C GLY A 238 -1.92 11.95 -9.74
N LEU A 239 -2.17 11.44 -10.93
CA LEU A 239 -3.53 11.34 -11.49
C LEU A 239 -4.18 9.99 -11.12
N PRO A 240 -5.52 9.91 -11.08
CA PRO A 240 -6.22 8.65 -10.90
C PRO A 240 -5.87 7.62 -11.98
N ILE A 241 -5.55 6.39 -11.58
CA ILE A 241 -5.10 5.31 -12.48
C ILE A 241 -6.00 4.06 -12.45
N GLY A 242 -7.12 4.11 -11.72
CA GLY A 242 -7.97 2.94 -11.54
C GLY A 242 -7.30 1.84 -10.70
N PHE A 243 -7.40 0.59 -11.14
CA PHE A 243 -6.73 -0.53 -10.44
C PHE A 243 -5.24 -0.59 -10.75
N ALA A 244 -4.43 -0.74 -9.70
CA ALA A 244 -3.00 -0.96 -9.78
C ALA A 244 -2.52 -1.92 -8.68
N ASP A 245 -1.41 -2.58 -8.95
CA ASP A 245 -0.68 -3.40 -7.98
C ASP A 245 0.67 -2.74 -7.68
N GLY A 246 1.16 -2.86 -6.45
CA GLY A 246 2.48 -2.36 -6.07
C GLY A 246 3.29 -3.42 -5.34
N SER A 247 4.53 -3.71 -5.79
CA SER A 247 5.40 -4.66 -5.10
C SER A 247 6.88 -4.35 -5.33
N ASN A 248 7.74 -4.84 -4.46
CA ASN A 248 9.13 -5.01 -4.83
C ASN A 248 9.25 -6.01 -5.98
N GLU A 249 10.25 -5.84 -6.85
CA GLU A 249 10.43 -6.70 -8.01
C GLU A 249 10.86 -8.10 -7.59
N GLY A 250 10.05 -9.09 -7.91
CA GLY A 250 10.30 -10.51 -7.65
C GLY A 250 9.12 -11.21 -6.98
N CYS A 251 9.15 -12.52 -7.05
CA CYS A 251 8.25 -13.42 -6.36
C CYS A 251 9.11 -14.55 -5.81
N LEU A 252 9.23 -14.65 -4.50
CA LEU A 252 10.09 -15.59 -3.80
C LEU A 252 9.26 -16.56 -2.97
N SER A 253 9.75 -17.79 -2.82
CA SER A 253 9.19 -18.68 -1.83
C SER A 253 9.57 -18.19 -0.42
N LEU A 254 8.79 -18.57 0.59
CA LEU A 254 9.14 -18.23 1.97
C LEU A 254 10.50 -18.79 2.36
N TYR A 255 10.90 -19.92 1.78
CA TYR A 255 12.23 -20.50 1.99
C TYR A 255 13.33 -19.64 1.33
N GLU A 256 13.14 -19.15 0.10
CA GLU A 256 14.09 -18.23 -0.55
C GLU A 256 14.21 -16.90 0.21
N ILE A 257 13.12 -16.42 0.81
CA ILE A 257 13.13 -15.25 1.70
C ILE A 257 13.94 -15.57 2.96
N ALA A 258 13.77 -16.77 3.54
CA ALA A 258 14.54 -17.21 4.71
C ALA A 258 16.04 -17.34 4.41
N GLN A 259 16.41 -17.78 3.20
CA GLN A 259 17.80 -17.81 2.76
C GLN A 259 18.42 -16.41 2.71
N GLU A 260 17.69 -15.43 2.15
CA GLU A 260 18.16 -14.03 2.09
C GLU A 260 18.36 -13.42 3.49
N VAL A 261 17.42 -13.70 4.40
CA VAL A 261 17.53 -13.28 5.81
C VAL A 261 18.72 -13.98 6.47
N ALA A 262 18.88 -15.29 6.30
CA ALA A 262 19.96 -16.08 6.89
C ALA A 262 21.35 -15.60 6.43
N GLU A 263 21.52 -15.33 5.14
CA GLU A 263 22.74 -14.76 4.58
C GLU A 263 23.05 -13.40 5.24
N THR A 264 22.07 -12.54 5.36
CA THR A 264 22.22 -11.21 5.99
C THR A 264 22.58 -11.32 7.48
N LEU A 265 21.99 -12.29 8.19
CA LEU A 265 22.27 -12.53 9.61
C LEU A 265 23.60 -13.27 9.85
N GLY A 266 24.17 -13.87 8.81
CA GLY A 266 25.39 -14.67 8.90
C GLY A 266 25.17 -16.08 9.49
N VAL A 267 23.97 -16.65 9.28
CA VAL A 267 23.61 -17.99 9.75
C VAL A 267 23.41 -18.94 8.58
N GLN A 268 23.74 -20.21 8.76
CA GLN A 268 23.44 -21.27 7.79
C GLN A 268 22.10 -21.91 8.15
N ILE A 269 21.25 -22.10 7.16
CA ILE A 269 19.96 -22.77 7.30
C ILE A 269 19.90 -24.01 6.42
N GLU A 270 19.25 -25.03 6.96
CA GLU A 270 18.88 -26.25 6.25
C GLU A 270 17.38 -26.48 6.47
N GLY A 271 16.75 -27.23 5.59
CA GLY A 271 15.34 -27.57 5.76
C GLY A 271 15.10 -28.28 7.10
N SER A 272 14.03 -27.92 7.80
CA SER A 272 13.65 -28.47 9.10
C SER A 272 12.25 -29.08 9.08
N SER A 273 11.91 -29.89 10.09
CA SER A 273 10.54 -30.39 10.29
C SER A 273 9.62 -29.34 10.91
N ALA A 274 10.15 -28.31 11.57
CA ALA A 274 9.40 -27.21 12.14
C ALA A 274 9.26 -26.08 11.11
N ASP A 275 8.05 -25.67 10.78
CA ASP A 275 7.74 -24.65 9.77
C ASP A 275 6.92 -23.51 10.39
N GLU A 276 7.62 -22.62 11.10
CA GLU A 276 6.99 -21.42 11.64
C GLU A 276 6.78 -20.33 10.60
N ILE A 277 7.62 -20.28 9.54
CA ILE A 277 7.53 -19.21 8.56
C ILE A 277 6.25 -19.29 7.71
N SER A 278 5.77 -20.48 7.42
CA SER A 278 4.50 -20.68 6.72
C SER A 278 3.30 -20.20 7.55
N GLU A 279 3.34 -20.39 8.87
CA GLU A 279 2.29 -19.95 9.80
C GLU A 279 2.25 -18.42 9.93
N ILE A 280 3.42 -17.74 9.92
CA ILE A 280 3.53 -16.28 10.08
C ILE A 280 2.76 -15.53 8.97
N TYR A 281 2.83 -16.01 7.75
CA TYR A 281 2.17 -15.38 6.60
C TYR A 281 0.85 -16.04 6.20
N GLY A 282 0.55 -17.25 6.70
CA GLY A 282 -0.69 -17.96 6.44
C GLY A 282 -0.95 -18.24 4.96
N LEU A 283 0.11 -18.37 4.15
CA LEU A 283 -0.01 -18.66 2.72
C LEU A 283 -0.48 -20.10 2.52
N GLN A 284 -1.53 -20.27 1.73
CA GLN A 284 -2.08 -21.57 1.33
C GLN A 284 -1.86 -21.89 -0.15
N LYS A 285 -1.30 -20.95 -0.90
CA LYS A 285 -1.02 -21.02 -2.35
C LYS A 285 -0.02 -19.94 -2.75
N ASP A 286 0.53 -20.05 -3.95
CA ASP A 286 1.35 -19.00 -4.53
C ASP A 286 0.55 -17.72 -4.80
N LEU A 287 1.08 -16.58 -4.37
CA LEU A 287 0.53 -15.25 -4.58
C LEU A 287 1.61 -14.30 -5.12
N CYS A 288 1.77 -14.30 -6.44
CA CYS A 288 2.76 -13.48 -7.14
C CYS A 288 2.08 -12.39 -7.97
N LEU A 289 2.49 -11.15 -7.77
CA LEU A 289 2.09 -10.03 -8.60
C LEU A 289 3.01 -9.96 -9.83
N SER A 290 2.47 -10.25 -11.01
CA SER A 290 3.24 -10.31 -12.26
C SER A 290 2.50 -9.68 -13.44
N SER A 291 1.48 -8.87 -13.20
CA SER A 291 0.72 -8.19 -14.25
C SER A 291 1.49 -7.02 -14.84
N SER A 292 1.14 -6.61 -16.06
CA SER A 292 1.67 -5.40 -16.71
C SER A 292 1.30 -4.11 -15.95
N LYS A 293 0.33 -4.18 -15.03
CA LYS A 293 -0.11 -3.08 -14.15
C LYS A 293 0.56 -3.10 -12.77
N THR A 294 1.51 -3.99 -12.54
CA THR A 294 2.27 -4.01 -11.28
C THR A 294 3.34 -2.92 -11.33
N LEU A 295 3.23 -1.99 -10.40
CA LEU A 295 4.23 -0.95 -10.16
C LEU A 295 5.40 -1.59 -9.41
N LYS A 296 6.43 -1.99 -10.15
CA LYS A 296 7.61 -2.68 -9.60
C LYS A 296 8.62 -1.67 -9.10
N LEU A 297 9.11 -1.94 -7.89
CA LEU A 297 10.12 -1.16 -7.21
C LEU A 297 11.47 -1.91 -7.22
N LYS A 298 12.41 -1.54 -6.36
CA LYS A 298 13.68 -2.25 -6.21
C LYS A 298 13.49 -3.75 -5.97
N GLY A 299 14.51 -4.55 -6.27
CA GLY A 299 14.46 -6.01 -6.13
C GLY A 299 14.05 -6.46 -4.72
N LEU A 300 13.18 -7.47 -4.62
CA LEU A 300 12.66 -7.97 -3.35
C LEU A 300 13.78 -8.50 -2.45
N LYS A 301 14.77 -9.20 -2.97
CA LYS A 301 15.93 -9.67 -2.19
C LYS A 301 16.69 -8.53 -1.52
N GLN A 302 16.95 -7.44 -2.26
CA GLN A 302 17.61 -6.26 -1.72
C GLN A 302 16.79 -5.60 -0.60
N ALA A 303 15.47 -5.54 -0.75
CA ALA A 303 14.59 -4.99 0.27
C ALA A 303 14.61 -5.84 1.55
N ILE A 304 14.55 -7.18 1.41
CA ILE A 304 14.63 -8.12 2.53
C ILE A 304 15.96 -7.98 3.27
N ALA A 305 17.09 -7.97 2.55
CA ALA A 305 18.40 -7.81 3.14
C ALA A 305 18.53 -6.49 3.92
N THR A 306 17.96 -5.39 3.40
CA THR A 306 17.95 -4.10 4.08
C THR A 306 17.22 -4.17 5.42
N GLU A 307 16.01 -4.72 5.44
CA GLU A 307 15.20 -4.83 6.66
C GLU A 307 15.80 -5.82 7.67
N ALA A 308 16.36 -6.96 7.20
CA ALA A 308 17.04 -7.93 8.06
C ALA A 308 18.30 -7.33 8.71
N LYS A 309 19.05 -6.51 7.97
CA LYS A 309 20.22 -5.79 8.51
C LYS A 309 19.83 -4.79 9.58
N ALA A 310 18.75 -4.03 9.37
CA ALA A 310 18.23 -3.09 10.36
C ALA A 310 17.77 -3.83 11.62
N TRP A 311 17.04 -4.92 11.46
CA TRP A 311 16.59 -5.76 12.57
C TRP A 311 17.75 -6.34 13.37
N LYS A 312 18.80 -6.85 12.70
CA LYS A 312 20.04 -7.36 13.32
C LYS A 312 20.71 -6.27 14.18
N SER A 313 20.84 -5.06 13.63
CA SER A 313 21.48 -3.95 14.32
C SER A 313 20.74 -3.54 15.60
N ILE A 314 19.41 -3.51 15.58
CA ILE A 314 18.58 -3.15 16.73
C ILE A 314 18.66 -4.21 17.84
N ASN A 315 18.74 -5.48 17.47
CA ASN A 315 18.78 -6.60 18.42
C ASN A 315 20.21 -6.96 18.86
N GLN A 316 21.23 -6.27 18.37
CA GLN A 316 22.64 -6.47 18.73
C GLN A 316 23.12 -7.91 18.46
N ILE A 317 22.68 -8.53 17.38
CA ILE A 317 22.97 -9.90 16.98
C ILE A 317 24.17 -9.95 16.02
#